data_f9967c787401830670aa5ee1a66a4e3e
#
_entry.id   f9967c787401830670aa5ee1a66a4e3e
#
_cell.length_a   1.000
_cell.length_b   1.000
_cell.length_c   1.000
_cell.angle_alpha   90.00
_cell.angle_beta   90.00
_cell.angle_gamma   90.00
#
_symmetry.space_group_name_H-M   'P 1'
#
loop_
_entity.id
_entity.type
_entity.pdbx_description
1 polymer ?
#
loop_
_entity_poly.entity_id
_entity_poly.type
_entity_poly.pdbx_seq_one_letter_code
_entity_poly.pdbx_strand_id
1 'polypeptide(L)'
;MNLRAHQGSSLAGKLLQIQYNIMQALHIHAGPKALAHIREHGLKPEHVGAIPGAAGGPKGLILGPLDRFIFGEWLPHSSQPVDLVGASIGAWRMATACLNEPVNAFKRLEHDYIHQHYEPLPGQKRVSARQVSDAFGQSLQAFYGGRTEQVLSHPRYRLHIVTSHGRHLLHREHYLATPLGYAGAYLSNVLNRKALGLWLERVVFSAQHASFPFEVQDFPTLSVALTEVNFMSALQASCSIPFALKAVHDIAGAPSGAYWDGGITDYHLHLNWKAPEGSERALVLYPHFQQYVVPGWLDKALKWRHTATAFLDSTIVLAPNPEWVKTLPNGKLPDRKDFITYDRDLAGRVKVWNAAAKASQQLADEFGEWVERVRLDELRVL
;
A
#
# COMPACT_ATOMS: atom_id res chain seq x y z
N MET A 1 -29.55 37.87 53.23
CA MET A 1 -28.96 36.55 53.39
C MET A 1 -28.99 35.89 51.99
N ASN A 2 -27.92 36.11 51.25
CA ASN A 2 -27.83 35.67 49.82
C ASN A 2 -27.12 34.34 49.78
N LEU A 3 -27.82 33.27 49.35
CA LEU A 3 -27.26 31.97 49.03
C LEU A 3 -26.82 31.95 47.53
N ARG A 4 -25.51 31.96 47.32
CA ARG A 4 -24.91 31.69 45.98
C ARG A 4 -25.03 30.22 45.67
N ALA A 5 -25.73 29.91 44.61
CA ALA A 5 -25.71 28.57 44.00
C ALA A 5 -24.38 28.34 43.28
N HIS A 6 -23.56 27.41 43.76
CA HIS A 6 -22.41 26.90 43.03
C HIS A 6 -22.90 25.97 41.91
N GLN A 7 -22.70 26.38 40.65
CA GLN A 7 -22.85 25.52 39.49
C GLN A 7 -21.66 24.55 39.48
N GLY A 8 -21.89 23.33 39.91
CA GLY A 8 -20.99 22.21 39.71
C GLY A 8 -21.14 21.74 38.25
N SER A 9 -20.20 22.11 37.38
CA SER A 9 -20.10 21.46 36.06
C SER A 9 -19.76 19.98 36.25
N SER A 10 -20.68 19.08 35.86
CA SER A 10 -20.53 17.65 36.06
C SER A 10 -19.29 17.12 35.33
N LEU A 11 -18.60 16.12 35.92
CA LEU A 11 -17.48 15.41 35.29
C LEU A 11 -17.86 14.90 33.91
N ALA A 12 -19.09 14.48 33.67
CA ALA A 12 -19.63 14.07 32.38
C ALA A 12 -19.59 15.21 31.34
N GLY A 13 -19.88 16.46 31.72
CA GLY A 13 -19.76 17.62 30.84
C GLY A 13 -18.31 17.94 30.45
N LYS A 14 -17.36 17.73 31.37
CA LYS A 14 -15.92 17.88 31.06
C LYS A 14 -15.37 16.75 30.24
N LEU A 15 -15.84 15.51 30.43
CA LEU A 15 -15.48 14.36 29.60
C LEU A 15 -16.06 14.49 28.17
N LEU A 16 -17.28 14.96 28.01
CA LEU A 16 -17.87 15.28 26.69
C LEU A 16 -17.12 16.45 26.00
N GLN A 17 -16.66 17.44 26.73
CA GLN A 17 -15.91 18.56 26.16
C GLN A 17 -14.47 18.20 25.80
N ILE A 18 -13.87 17.16 26.43
CA ILE A 18 -12.56 16.59 26.04
C ILE A 18 -12.69 15.75 24.80
N GLN A 19 -13.80 15.08 24.56
CA GLN A 19 -14.07 14.31 23.33
C GLN A 19 -14.20 15.19 22.07
N TYR A 20 -14.54 16.47 22.22
CA TYR A 20 -14.70 17.43 21.11
C TYR A 20 -13.40 18.07 20.59
N ASN A 21 -12.24 17.74 21.16
CA ASN A 21 -10.96 18.37 20.78
C ASN A 21 -9.89 17.38 20.29
N ILE A 22 -10.23 16.16 19.95
CA ILE A 22 -9.29 15.24 19.30
C ILE A 22 -9.26 15.60 17.80
N MET A 23 -8.08 16.01 17.32
CA MET A 23 -7.88 16.28 15.88
C MET A 23 -8.25 15.04 15.07
N GLN A 24 -9.12 15.19 14.08
CA GLN A 24 -9.47 14.13 13.15
C GLN A 24 -8.22 13.61 12.45
N ALA A 25 -7.96 12.31 12.56
CA ALA A 25 -6.81 11.66 11.95
C ALA A 25 -7.08 11.19 10.53
N LEU A 26 -8.30 10.79 10.21
CA LEU A 26 -8.68 10.21 8.93
C LEU A 26 -9.40 11.24 8.05
N HIS A 27 -8.94 11.40 6.82
CA HIS A 27 -9.69 12.03 5.74
C HIS A 27 -10.18 10.95 4.75
N ILE A 28 -11.45 11.03 4.38
CA ILE A 28 -12.08 10.15 3.40
C ILE A 28 -12.33 10.94 2.13
N HIS A 29 -11.64 10.56 1.04
CA HIS A 29 -11.78 11.20 -0.26
C HIS A 29 -12.48 10.24 -1.22
N ALA A 30 -13.49 10.72 -1.95
CA ALA A 30 -14.24 9.91 -2.89
C ALA A 30 -14.22 10.52 -4.30
N GLY A 31 -13.99 9.67 -5.29
CA GLY A 31 -14.20 10.03 -6.68
C GLY A 31 -15.69 10.25 -6.99
N PRO A 32 -16.06 10.91 -8.09
CA PRO A 32 -17.44 11.29 -8.37
C PRO A 32 -18.45 10.14 -8.33
N LYS A 33 -18.09 8.98 -8.91
CA LYS A 33 -18.96 7.79 -8.92
C LYS A 33 -19.06 7.16 -7.52
N ALA A 34 -17.95 7.10 -6.79
CA ALA A 34 -17.94 6.61 -5.41
C ALA A 34 -18.78 7.51 -4.51
N LEU A 35 -18.68 8.83 -4.67
CA LEU A 35 -19.47 9.79 -3.91
C LEU A 35 -20.98 9.65 -4.18
N ALA A 36 -21.38 9.47 -5.45
CA ALA A 36 -22.77 9.24 -5.82
C ALA A 36 -23.31 7.94 -5.18
N HIS A 37 -22.54 6.84 -5.28
CA HIS A 37 -22.90 5.56 -4.68
C HIS A 37 -23.06 5.66 -3.15
N ILE A 38 -22.12 6.31 -2.46
CA ILE A 38 -22.19 6.46 -0.99
C ILE A 38 -23.41 7.30 -0.57
N ARG A 39 -23.78 8.33 -1.33
CA ARG A 39 -24.96 9.14 -1.04
C ARG A 39 -26.25 8.35 -1.14
N GLU A 40 -26.32 7.41 -2.07
CA GLU A 40 -27.54 6.62 -2.32
C GLU A 40 -27.63 5.37 -1.44
N HIS A 41 -26.50 4.67 -1.23
CA HIS A 41 -26.49 3.33 -0.64
C HIS A 41 -25.67 3.21 0.66
N GLY A 42 -24.95 4.27 1.04
CA GLY A 42 -23.92 4.19 2.08
C GLY A 42 -22.69 3.41 1.61
N LEU A 43 -21.77 3.09 2.53
CA LEU A 43 -20.63 2.22 2.26
C LEU A 43 -20.78 0.93 3.04
N LYS A 44 -20.82 -0.20 2.30
CA LYS A 44 -20.92 -1.54 2.87
C LYS A 44 -19.83 -2.45 2.30
N PRO A 45 -19.46 -3.54 3.02
CA PRO A 45 -18.44 -4.48 2.56
C PRO A 45 -18.71 -5.10 1.18
N GLU A 46 -19.98 -5.38 0.86
CA GLU A 46 -20.40 -5.97 -0.42
C GLU A 46 -20.18 -5.04 -1.62
N HIS A 47 -20.09 -3.72 -1.40
CA HIS A 47 -19.87 -2.75 -2.46
C HIS A 47 -18.39 -2.71 -2.92
N VAL A 48 -17.47 -3.30 -2.16
CA VAL A 48 -16.03 -3.26 -2.46
C VAL A 48 -15.65 -4.37 -3.43
N GLY A 49 -15.22 -3.98 -4.64
CA GLY A 49 -14.73 -4.89 -5.67
C GLY A 49 -13.21 -5.03 -5.69
N ALA A 50 -12.47 -3.99 -5.30
CA ALA A 50 -11.02 -4.00 -5.28
C ALA A 50 -10.42 -3.19 -4.12
N ILE A 51 -9.25 -3.62 -3.65
CA ILE A 51 -8.45 -2.90 -2.65
C ILE A 51 -7.00 -2.79 -3.16
N PRO A 52 -6.54 -1.59 -3.51
CA PRO A 52 -5.15 -1.34 -3.86
C PRO A 52 -4.24 -1.28 -2.63
N GLY A 53 -3.01 -1.80 -2.79
CA GLY A 53 -1.91 -1.65 -1.84
C GLY A 53 -0.76 -0.87 -2.47
N ALA A 54 -0.62 0.41 -2.12
CA ALA A 54 0.41 1.29 -2.67
C ALA A 54 1.83 0.87 -2.29
N ALA A 55 2.77 1.09 -3.20
CA ALA A 55 4.19 1.14 -2.86
C ALA A 55 4.47 2.36 -1.97
N GLY A 56 5.40 2.28 -1.04
CA GLY A 56 5.68 3.40 -0.13
C GLY A 56 6.71 3.09 0.95
N GLY A 57 7.13 1.83 1.07
CA GLY A 57 8.04 1.35 2.09
C GLY A 57 7.48 1.62 3.50
N PRO A 58 8.28 2.19 4.44
CA PRO A 58 7.86 2.38 5.84
C PRO A 58 6.58 3.19 6.04
N LYS A 59 6.16 4.01 5.07
CA LYS A 59 4.89 4.74 5.14
C LYS A 59 3.69 3.82 5.31
N GLY A 60 3.78 2.59 4.79
CA GLY A 60 2.74 1.58 4.94
C GLY A 60 2.48 1.13 6.38
N LEU A 61 3.40 1.38 7.32
CA LEU A 61 3.25 0.99 8.72
C LEU A 61 2.03 1.62 9.39
N ILE A 62 1.71 2.87 9.05
CA ILE A 62 0.53 3.55 9.64
C ILE A 62 -0.80 2.96 9.19
N LEU A 63 -0.80 2.10 8.19
CA LEU A 63 -2.00 1.43 7.69
C LEU A 63 -2.29 0.11 8.41
N GLY A 64 -1.35 -0.36 9.25
CA GLY A 64 -1.49 -1.65 9.98
C GLY A 64 -2.79 -1.77 10.78
N PRO A 65 -3.16 -0.82 11.66
CA PRO A 65 -4.43 -0.88 12.38
C PRO A 65 -5.65 -0.85 11.44
N LEU A 66 -5.62 -0.01 10.41
CA LEU A 66 -6.70 0.10 9.42
C LEU A 66 -6.86 -1.20 8.62
N ASP A 67 -5.75 -1.85 8.22
CA ASP A 67 -5.77 -3.16 7.57
C ASP A 67 -6.38 -4.23 8.50
N ARG A 68 -6.01 -4.23 9.78
CA ARG A 68 -6.58 -5.18 10.76
C ARG A 68 -8.09 -5.01 10.90
N PHE A 69 -8.58 -3.78 10.98
CA PHE A 69 -10.01 -3.50 11.03
C PHE A 69 -10.70 -3.92 9.73
N ILE A 70 -10.20 -3.49 8.57
CA ILE A 70 -10.82 -3.79 7.27
C ILE A 70 -10.88 -5.30 7.03
N PHE A 71 -9.76 -6.02 7.15
CA PHE A 71 -9.68 -7.44 6.80
C PHE A 71 -10.08 -8.39 7.92
N GLY A 72 -10.04 -7.94 9.18
CA GLY A 72 -10.38 -8.76 10.35
C GLY A 72 -11.80 -8.59 10.85
N GLU A 73 -12.38 -7.40 10.66
CA GLU A 73 -13.67 -7.06 11.26
C GLU A 73 -14.71 -6.65 10.22
N TRP A 74 -14.42 -5.68 9.37
CA TRP A 74 -15.42 -5.08 8.50
C TRP A 74 -15.73 -5.90 7.23
N LEU A 75 -14.72 -6.24 6.40
CA LEU A 75 -14.93 -7.04 5.18
C LEU A 75 -15.51 -8.43 5.43
N PRO A 76 -15.22 -9.14 6.53
CA PRO A 76 -15.84 -10.45 6.80
C PRO A 76 -17.37 -10.46 6.87
N HIS A 77 -18.03 -9.32 7.01
CA HIS A 77 -19.48 -9.23 6.94
C HIS A 77 -20.05 -9.44 5.52
N SER A 78 -19.22 -9.54 4.50
CA SER A 78 -19.61 -9.88 3.13
C SER A 78 -18.91 -11.16 2.66
N SER A 79 -19.56 -11.94 1.81
CA SER A 79 -18.97 -13.10 1.13
C SER A 79 -18.48 -12.77 -0.29
N GLN A 80 -18.69 -11.56 -0.77
CA GLN A 80 -18.32 -11.14 -2.13
C GLN A 80 -16.80 -11.25 -2.35
N PRO A 81 -16.34 -11.69 -3.53
CA PRO A 81 -14.93 -11.71 -3.87
C PRO A 81 -14.38 -10.29 -4.03
N VAL A 82 -13.13 -10.08 -3.59
CA VAL A 82 -12.42 -8.80 -3.67
C VAL A 82 -11.06 -9.00 -4.32
N ASP A 83 -10.72 -8.16 -5.29
CA ASP A 83 -9.41 -8.15 -5.92
C ASP A 83 -8.43 -7.31 -5.10
N LEU A 84 -7.33 -7.93 -4.67
CA LEU A 84 -6.27 -7.27 -3.91
C LEU A 84 -5.08 -7.02 -4.82
N VAL A 85 -4.86 -5.77 -5.21
CA VAL A 85 -3.78 -5.39 -6.14
C VAL A 85 -2.67 -4.69 -5.38
N GLY A 86 -1.45 -5.21 -5.40
CA GLY A 86 -0.36 -4.65 -4.61
C GLY A 86 0.93 -4.41 -5.38
N ALA A 87 1.65 -3.34 -5.01
CA ALA A 87 3.00 -3.05 -5.45
C ALA A 87 3.92 -2.80 -4.24
N SER A 88 5.11 -3.39 -4.23
CA SER A 88 6.10 -3.22 -3.15
C SER A 88 5.54 -3.65 -1.79
N ILE A 89 5.68 -2.82 -0.74
CA ILE A 89 5.06 -3.09 0.57
C ILE A 89 3.54 -3.32 0.47
N GLY A 90 2.88 -2.70 -0.52
CA GLY A 90 1.47 -2.94 -0.79
C GLY A 90 1.19 -4.36 -1.25
N ALA A 91 2.06 -4.95 -2.07
CA ALA A 91 1.95 -6.37 -2.44
C ALA A 91 2.10 -7.28 -1.23
N TRP A 92 3.02 -6.97 -0.32
CA TRP A 92 3.19 -7.71 0.93
C TRP A 92 1.95 -7.58 1.82
N ARG A 93 1.40 -6.37 2.01
CA ARG A 93 0.15 -6.15 2.75
C ARG A 93 -1.01 -6.96 2.16
N MET A 94 -1.20 -6.91 0.85
CA MET A 94 -2.30 -7.62 0.18
C MET A 94 -2.14 -9.14 0.25
N ALA A 95 -0.93 -9.67 0.11
CA ALA A 95 -0.65 -11.09 0.33
C ALA A 95 -0.91 -11.52 1.79
N THR A 96 -0.60 -10.63 2.75
CA THR A 96 -0.86 -10.87 4.19
C THR A 96 -2.36 -10.96 4.48
N ALA A 97 -3.18 -10.14 3.81
CA ALA A 97 -4.63 -10.18 3.94
C ALA A 97 -5.26 -11.53 3.51
N CYS A 98 -4.58 -12.26 2.62
CA CYS A 98 -5.03 -13.58 2.15
C CYS A 98 -4.68 -14.74 3.11
N LEU A 99 -4.04 -14.50 4.24
CA LEU A 99 -3.77 -15.56 5.23
C LEU A 99 -5.00 -15.83 6.10
N ASN A 100 -5.13 -17.06 6.59
CA ASN A 100 -6.30 -17.49 7.39
C ASN A 100 -6.54 -16.66 8.65
N GLU A 101 -5.48 -16.10 9.24
CA GLU A 101 -5.54 -15.22 10.41
C GLU A 101 -4.96 -13.85 10.09
N PRO A 102 -5.64 -13.02 9.27
CA PRO A 102 -5.07 -11.79 8.74
C PRO A 102 -4.69 -10.79 9.84
N VAL A 103 -5.45 -10.69 10.93
CA VAL A 103 -5.16 -9.76 12.04
C VAL A 103 -3.80 -10.08 12.69
N ASN A 104 -3.54 -11.36 12.98
CA ASN A 104 -2.27 -11.81 13.57
C ASN A 104 -1.13 -11.67 12.56
N ALA A 105 -1.40 -11.97 11.30
CA ALA A 105 -0.43 -11.82 10.21
C ALA A 105 -0.03 -10.35 9.99
N PHE A 106 -0.97 -9.39 10.03
CA PHE A 106 -0.66 -7.96 9.96
C PHE A 106 0.14 -7.46 11.18
N LYS A 107 -0.17 -7.94 12.40
CA LYS A 107 0.64 -7.62 13.59
C LYS A 107 2.09 -8.12 13.43
N ARG A 108 2.26 -9.32 12.89
CA ARG A 108 3.59 -9.87 12.60
C ARG A 108 4.30 -9.07 11.52
N LEU A 109 3.62 -8.72 10.40
CA LEU A 109 4.18 -7.89 9.34
C LEU A 109 4.67 -6.55 9.88
N GLU A 110 3.86 -5.87 10.71
CA GLU A 110 4.21 -4.61 11.36
C GLU A 110 5.45 -4.77 12.25
N HIS A 111 5.45 -5.80 13.12
CA HIS A 111 6.58 -6.09 14.00
C HIS A 111 7.86 -6.36 13.22
N ASP A 112 7.82 -7.31 12.25
CA ASP A 112 9.00 -7.72 11.49
C ASP A 112 9.55 -6.55 10.67
N TYR A 113 8.69 -5.71 10.09
CA TYR A 113 9.10 -4.54 9.34
C TYR A 113 9.74 -3.46 10.23
N ILE A 114 9.17 -3.19 11.40
CA ILE A 114 9.71 -2.20 12.36
C ILE A 114 11.10 -2.62 12.86
N HIS A 115 11.29 -3.91 13.14
CA HIS A 115 12.53 -4.45 13.69
C HIS A 115 13.55 -4.84 12.61
N GLN A 116 13.21 -4.70 11.32
CA GLN A 116 14.13 -5.01 10.22
C GLN A 116 15.44 -4.22 10.36
N HIS A 117 16.54 -4.94 10.42
CA HIS A 117 17.88 -4.38 10.54
C HIS A 117 18.89 -5.19 9.75
N TYR A 118 19.87 -4.52 9.17
CA TYR A 118 20.94 -5.14 8.40
C TYR A 118 22.27 -4.58 8.87
N GLU A 119 23.19 -5.46 9.24
CA GLU A 119 24.55 -5.09 9.63
C GLU A 119 25.53 -5.40 8.49
N PRO A 120 26.55 -4.55 8.25
CA PRO A 120 27.59 -4.87 7.29
C PRO A 120 28.33 -6.16 7.69
N LEU A 121 28.64 -7.00 6.71
CA LEU A 121 29.47 -8.18 6.96
C LEU A 121 30.89 -7.77 7.42
N PRO A 122 31.62 -8.65 8.14
CA PRO A 122 32.98 -8.39 8.56
C PRO A 122 33.85 -7.91 7.39
N GLY A 123 34.53 -6.78 7.57
CA GLY A 123 35.37 -6.14 6.56
C GLY A 123 34.61 -5.21 5.58
N GLN A 124 33.30 -5.14 5.62
CA GLN A 124 32.52 -4.22 4.79
C GLN A 124 32.17 -2.93 5.55
N LYS A 125 32.23 -1.79 4.86
CA LYS A 125 31.85 -0.48 5.44
C LYS A 125 30.33 -0.21 5.36
N ARG A 126 29.62 -0.92 4.47
CA ARG A 126 28.16 -0.73 4.22
C ARG A 126 27.52 -2.07 3.87
N VAL A 127 26.24 -2.19 4.15
CA VAL A 127 25.41 -3.31 3.72
C VAL A 127 25.29 -3.29 2.19
N SER A 128 25.51 -4.43 1.53
CA SER A 128 25.35 -4.56 0.08
C SER A 128 23.91 -4.84 -0.31
N ALA A 129 23.51 -4.42 -1.54
CA ALA A 129 22.18 -4.71 -2.08
C ALA A 129 21.87 -6.23 -2.14
N ARG A 130 22.91 -7.06 -2.38
CA ARG A 130 22.77 -8.54 -2.34
C ARG A 130 22.38 -9.00 -0.93
N GLN A 131 23.12 -8.55 0.08
CA GLN A 131 22.85 -8.91 1.48
C GLN A 131 21.43 -8.52 1.92
N VAL A 132 20.95 -7.33 1.53
CA VAL A 132 19.58 -6.89 1.81
C VAL A 132 18.58 -7.79 1.10
N SER A 133 18.82 -8.14 -0.18
CA SER A 133 17.93 -9.02 -0.95
C SER A 133 17.85 -10.43 -0.40
N ASP A 134 19.01 -11.02 -0.03
CA ASP A 134 19.07 -12.36 0.53
C ASP A 134 18.33 -12.43 1.88
N ALA A 135 18.54 -11.45 2.76
CA ALA A 135 17.86 -11.36 4.05
C ALA A 135 16.36 -11.11 3.88
N PHE A 136 15.94 -10.30 2.90
CA PHE A 136 14.53 -10.09 2.59
C PHE A 136 13.87 -11.36 2.07
N GLY A 137 14.54 -12.10 1.17
CA GLY A 137 14.06 -13.41 0.70
C GLY A 137 13.89 -14.41 1.84
N GLN A 138 14.83 -14.47 2.79
CA GLN A 138 14.71 -15.29 4.01
C GLN A 138 13.52 -14.86 4.87
N SER A 139 13.29 -13.55 5.02
CA SER A 139 12.14 -13.02 5.76
C SER A 139 10.82 -13.42 5.11
N LEU A 140 10.71 -13.35 3.78
CA LEU A 140 9.53 -13.82 3.05
C LEU A 140 9.31 -15.32 3.23
N GLN A 141 10.37 -16.12 3.15
CA GLN A 141 10.29 -17.56 3.39
C GLN A 141 9.86 -17.89 4.83
N ALA A 142 10.37 -17.16 5.81
CA ALA A 142 9.95 -17.32 7.22
C ALA A 142 8.50 -16.89 7.45
N PHE A 143 8.02 -15.90 6.67
CA PHE A 143 6.66 -15.36 6.80
C PHE A 143 5.62 -16.22 6.10
N TYR A 144 5.87 -16.68 4.86
CA TYR A 144 4.90 -17.39 4.02
C TYR A 144 5.20 -18.88 3.83
N GLY A 145 6.40 -19.36 4.19
CA GLY A 145 6.76 -20.78 4.03
C GLY A 145 5.74 -21.72 4.67
N GLY A 146 5.26 -22.69 3.89
CA GLY A 146 4.19 -23.60 4.28
C GLY A 146 2.77 -23.00 4.34
N ARG A 147 2.62 -21.72 3.96
CA ARG A 147 1.31 -21.02 3.96
C ARG A 147 0.94 -20.40 2.61
N THR A 148 1.75 -20.64 1.58
CA THR A 148 1.52 -20.09 0.23
C THR A 148 0.16 -20.50 -0.31
N GLU A 149 -0.27 -21.74 -0.07
CA GLU A 149 -1.58 -22.26 -0.46
C GLU A 149 -2.74 -21.41 0.10
N GLN A 150 -2.64 -20.93 1.36
CA GLN A 150 -3.67 -20.05 1.95
C GLN A 150 -3.86 -18.78 1.11
N VAL A 151 -2.76 -18.25 0.54
CA VAL A 151 -2.79 -17.03 -0.29
C VAL A 151 -3.36 -17.33 -1.66
N LEU A 152 -2.95 -18.44 -2.28
CA LEU A 152 -3.34 -18.79 -3.65
C LEU A 152 -4.78 -19.28 -3.76
N SER A 153 -5.27 -19.99 -2.75
CA SER A 153 -6.59 -20.61 -2.71
C SER A 153 -7.58 -19.89 -1.80
N HIS A 154 -7.31 -18.61 -1.46
CA HIS A 154 -8.22 -17.85 -0.59
C HIS A 154 -9.62 -17.74 -1.22
N PRO A 155 -10.70 -18.10 -0.49
CA PRO A 155 -12.03 -18.25 -1.08
C PRO A 155 -12.65 -16.95 -1.62
N ARG A 156 -12.16 -15.80 -1.14
CA ARG A 156 -12.70 -14.48 -1.48
C ARG A 156 -11.68 -13.53 -2.09
N TYR A 157 -10.43 -13.57 -1.63
CA TYR A 157 -9.43 -12.58 -2.04
C TYR A 157 -8.63 -13.10 -3.22
N ARG A 158 -8.57 -12.32 -4.28
CA ARG A 158 -7.81 -12.61 -5.50
C ARG A 158 -6.61 -11.68 -5.55
N LEU A 159 -5.43 -12.24 -5.26
CA LEU A 159 -4.19 -11.47 -5.19
C LEU A 159 -3.62 -11.19 -6.57
N HIS A 160 -3.21 -9.93 -6.79
CA HIS A 160 -2.48 -9.46 -7.97
C HIS A 160 -1.21 -8.75 -7.51
N ILE A 161 -0.05 -9.31 -7.81
CA ILE A 161 1.26 -8.74 -7.47
C ILE A 161 1.81 -8.03 -8.70
N VAL A 162 1.96 -6.70 -8.60
CA VAL A 162 2.51 -5.86 -9.66
C VAL A 162 4.03 -5.83 -9.56
N THR A 163 4.72 -6.07 -10.68
CA THR A 163 6.18 -5.96 -10.83
C THR A 163 6.52 -5.14 -12.07
N SER A 164 7.72 -4.57 -12.13
CA SER A 164 8.24 -3.86 -13.30
C SER A 164 9.30 -4.72 -13.98
N HIS A 165 9.01 -5.27 -15.15
CA HIS A 165 9.94 -6.06 -15.95
C HIS A 165 10.80 -5.14 -16.83
N GLY A 166 12.12 -5.31 -16.75
CA GLY A 166 13.07 -4.49 -17.47
C GLY A 166 13.21 -4.89 -18.93
N ARG A 167 13.27 -3.89 -19.83
CA ARG A 167 13.50 -4.04 -21.27
C ARG A 167 14.85 -3.41 -21.65
N HIS A 168 15.44 -3.83 -22.75
CA HIS A 168 16.70 -3.30 -23.27
C HIS A 168 17.80 -3.24 -22.20
N LEU A 169 18.31 -2.05 -21.86
CA LEU A 169 19.36 -1.87 -20.84
C LEU A 169 18.92 -2.27 -19.43
N LEU A 170 17.61 -2.37 -19.18
CA LEU A 170 17.05 -2.82 -17.89
C LEU A 170 16.71 -4.31 -17.88
N HIS A 171 16.89 -5.03 -19.01
CA HIS A 171 16.60 -6.46 -19.12
C HIS A 171 17.49 -7.33 -18.20
N ARG A 172 18.70 -6.88 -17.91
CA ARG A 172 19.60 -7.52 -16.94
C ARG A 172 20.21 -6.47 -16.03
N GLU A 173 20.34 -6.80 -14.74
CA GLU A 173 21.00 -5.91 -13.81
C GLU A 173 22.49 -5.81 -14.11
N HIS A 174 22.98 -4.59 -14.36
CA HIS A 174 24.38 -4.30 -14.64
C HIS A 174 24.80 -2.95 -14.05
N TYR A 175 26.04 -2.85 -13.55
CA TYR A 175 26.51 -1.69 -12.80
C TYR A 175 26.51 -0.35 -13.58
N LEU A 176 26.65 -0.38 -14.92
CA LEU A 176 26.56 0.79 -15.79
C LEU A 176 25.21 0.87 -16.54
N ALA A 177 24.75 -0.26 -17.12
CA ALA A 177 23.57 -0.25 -17.95
C ALA A 177 22.31 0.07 -17.14
N THR A 178 22.20 -0.42 -15.90
CA THR A 178 21.02 -0.17 -15.06
C THR A 178 20.84 1.31 -14.74
N PRO A 179 21.85 2.06 -14.25
CA PRO A 179 21.73 3.51 -14.05
C PRO A 179 21.38 4.28 -15.33
N LEU A 180 22.03 3.96 -16.46
CA LEU A 180 21.74 4.59 -17.76
C LEU A 180 20.32 4.27 -18.24
N GLY A 181 19.87 3.03 -18.07
CA GLY A 181 18.52 2.62 -18.41
C GLY A 181 17.47 3.38 -17.60
N TYR A 182 17.68 3.53 -16.28
CA TYR A 182 16.76 4.33 -15.44
C TYR A 182 16.81 5.83 -15.75
N ALA A 183 17.97 6.38 -16.13
CA ALA A 183 18.06 7.76 -16.62
C ALA A 183 17.24 7.96 -17.91
N GLY A 184 17.40 7.05 -18.88
CA GLY A 184 16.58 7.05 -20.10
C GLY A 184 15.10 6.87 -19.83
N ALA A 185 14.73 5.95 -18.94
CA ALA A 185 13.35 5.73 -18.49
C ALA A 185 12.76 7.01 -17.86
N TYR A 186 13.50 7.69 -17.00
CA TYR A 186 13.06 8.95 -16.39
C TYR A 186 12.83 10.05 -17.43
N LEU A 187 13.79 10.28 -18.33
CA LEU A 187 13.66 11.30 -19.38
C LEU A 187 12.48 11.00 -20.31
N SER A 188 12.33 9.74 -20.74
CA SER A 188 11.19 9.31 -21.54
C SER A 188 9.87 9.53 -20.80
N ASN A 189 9.82 9.20 -19.50
CA ASN A 189 8.64 9.39 -18.67
C ASN A 189 8.28 10.88 -18.51
N VAL A 190 9.26 11.78 -18.36
CA VAL A 190 9.01 13.23 -18.27
C VAL A 190 8.29 13.72 -19.52
N LEU A 191 8.71 13.26 -20.70
CA LEU A 191 8.10 13.65 -21.97
C LEU A 191 6.70 13.03 -22.13
N ASN A 192 6.58 11.74 -21.93
CA ASN A 192 5.31 11.00 -22.04
C ASN A 192 5.37 9.72 -21.18
N ARG A 193 4.40 9.55 -20.26
CA ARG A 193 4.33 8.35 -19.43
C ARG A 193 4.27 7.05 -20.26
N LYS A 194 3.58 7.03 -21.40
CA LYS A 194 3.53 5.86 -22.28
C LYS A 194 4.92 5.49 -22.83
N ALA A 195 5.82 6.46 -23.00
CA ALA A 195 7.19 6.20 -23.47
C ALA A 195 8.04 5.45 -22.42
N LEU A 196 7.64 5.44 -21.14
CA LEU A 196 8.24 4.56 -20.13
C LEU A 196 8.11 3.09 -20.52
N GLY A 197 7.08 2.72 -21.29
CA GLY A 197 6.87 1.37 -21.83
C GLY A 197 7.97 0.87 -22.79
N LEU A 198 8.85 1.75 -23.28
CA LEU A 198 10.06 1.35 -24.03
C LEU A 198 11.10 0.69 -23.11
N TRP A 199 11.13 1.05 -21.84
CA TRP A 199 12.12 0.66 -20.85
C TRP A 199 11.63 -0.39 -19.88
N LEU A 200 10.35 -0.35 -19.55
CA LEU A 200 9.71 -1.18 -18.54
C LEU A 200 8.35 -1.67 -19.04
N GLU A 201 7.97 -2.82 -18.56
CA GLU A 201 6.67 -3.45 -18.80
C GLU A 201 6.05 -3.81 -17.44
N ARG A 202 4.76 -3.57 -17.28
CA ARG A 202 4.02 -4.04 -16.11
C ARG A 202 3.81 -5.55 -16.23
N VAL A 203 4.31 -6.33 -15.30
CA VAL A 203 3.99 -7.75 -15.20
C VAL A 203 3.23 -7.99 -13.91
N VAL A 204 2.01 -8.53 -14.04
CA VAL A 204 1.12 -8.78 -12.92
C VAL A 204 0.96 -10.29 -12.72
N PHE A 205 1.44 -10.77 -11.58
CA PHE A 205 1.23 -12.14 -11.17
C PHE A 205 -0.11 -12.22 -10.44
N SER A 206 -1.07 -12.93 -11.03
CA SER A 206 -2.45 -12.94 -10.58
C SER A 206 -2.88 -14.33 -10.11
N ALA A 207 -3.70 -14.39 -9.06
CA ALA A 207 -4.34 -15.63 -8.62
C ALA A 207 -5.04 -16.31 -9.81
N GLN A 208 -5.07 -17.64 -9.79
CA GLN A 208 -5.62 -18.44 -10.91
C GLN A 208 -7.04 -18.00 -11.27
N HIS A 209 -7.33 -17.90 -12.55
CA HIS A 209 -8.62 -17.51 -13.11
C HIS A 209 -9.11 -16.08 -12.77
N ALA A 210 -8.27 -15.25 -12.16
CA ALA A 210 -8.62 -13.87 -11.91
C ALA A 210 -8.32 -12.98 -13.13
N SER A 211 -9.34 -12.29 -13.65
CA SER A 211 -9.15 -11.20 -14.61
C SER A 211 -8.67 -9.94 -13.87
N PHE A 212 -7.96 -9.04 -14.57
CA PHE A 212 -7.58 -7.78 -13.97
C PHE A 212 -8.80 -6.93 -13.60
N PRO A 213 -8.83 -6.38 -12.39
CA PRO A 213 -9.88 -5.45 -11.97
C PRO A 213 -9.66 -4.02 -12.53
N PHE A 214 -8.81 -3.87 -13.56
CA PHE A 214 -8.47 -2.61 -14.19
C PHE A 214 -8.17 -2.78 -15.68
N GLU A 215 -8.28 -1.67 -16.44
CA GLU A 215 -7.88 -1.61 -17.84
C GLU A 215 -6.37 -1.61 -18.01
N VAL A 216 -5.88 -2.25 -19.08
CA VAL A 216 -4.43 -2.40 -19.37
C VAL A 216 -3.96 -1.60 -20.59
N GLN A 217 -4.80 -0.75 -21.15
CA GLN A 217 -4.50 0.01 -22.37
C GLN A 217 -3.60 1.23 -22.12
N ASP A 218 -3.40 1.57 -20.86
CA ASP A 218 -2.58 2.70 -20.42
C ASP A 218 -1.07 2.41 -20.54
N PHE A 219 -0.68 1.14 -20.34
CA PHE A 219 0.71 0.73 -20.26
C PHE A 219 0.90 -0.71 -20.74
N PRO A 220 2.06 -1.07 -21.35
CA PRO A 220 2.36 -2.46 -21.70
C PRO A 220 2.25 -3.36 -20.47
N THR A 221 1.32 -4.32 -20.53
CA THR A 221 0.98 -5.16 -19.38
C THR A 221 0.89 -6.63 -19.78
N LEU A 222 1.55 -7.50 -19.02
CA LEU A 222 1.45 -8.94 -19.12
C LEU A 222 0.80 -9.53 -17.87
N SER A 223 -0.04 -10.54 -18.08
CA SER A 223 -0.61 -11.38 -17.03
C SER A 223 0.19 -12.67 -16.92
N VAL A 224 0.56 -13.02 -15.69
CA VAL A 224 1.21 -14.29 -15.36
C VAL A 224 0.43 -14.95 -14.25
N ALA A 225 0.17 -16.26 -14.36
CA ALA A 225 -0.47 -17.00 -13.31
C ALA A 225 0.42 -17.05 -12.06
N LEU A 226 -0.12 -16.64 -10.91
CA LEU A 226 0.53 -16.77 -9.61
C LEU A 226 0.42 -18.22 -9.14
N THR A 227 1.55 -18.82 -8.82
CA THR A 227 1.67 -20.24 -8.43
C THR A 227 2.56 -20.37 -7.20
N GLU A 228 2.57 -21.53 -6.56
CA GLU A 228 3.51 -21.82 -5.47
C GLU A 228 4.98 -21.62 -5.88
N VAL A 229 5.32 -21.97 -7.13
CA VAL A 229 6.69 -21.89 -7.65
C VAL A 229 7.18 -20.45 -7.79
N ASN A 230 6.29 -19.53 -8.18
CA ASN A 230 6.70 -18.14 -8.46
C ASN A 230 6.25 -17.12 -7.40
N PHE A 231 5.42 -17.48 -6.42
CA PHE A 231 4.87 -16.56 -5.43
C PHE A 231 5.96 -15.78 -4.68
N MET A 232 6.94 -16.49 -4.10
CA MET A 232 8.01 -15.82 -3.33
C MET A 232 8.85 -14.90 -4.22
N SER A 233 9.19 -15.36 -5.42
CA SER A 233 9.98 -14.57 -6.38
C SER A 233 9.22 -13.36 -6.89
N ALA A 234 7.93 -13.49 -7.18
CA ALA A 234 7.07 -12.37 -7.60
C ALA A 234 6.94 -11.32 -6.49
N LEU A 235 6.72 -11.76 -5.25
CA LEU A 235 6.61 -10.87 -4.09
C LEU A 235 7.94 -10.17 -3.80
N GLN A 236 9.06 -10.90 -3.85
CA GLN A 236 10.38 -10.32 -3.70
C GLN A 236 10.69 -9.31 -4.82
N ALA A 237 10.38 -9.64 -6.08
CA ALA A 237 10.56 -8.74 -7.21
C ALA A 237 9.75 -7.46 -7.05
N SER A 238 8.48 -7.57 -6.64
CA SER A 238 7.63 -6.41 -6.38
C SER A 238 8.22 -5.44 -5.34
N CYS A 239 9.08 -5.93 -4.44
CA CYS A 239 9.76 -5.14 -3.42
C CYS A 239 11.23 -4.79 -3.78
N SER A 240 11.75 -5.23 -4.94
CA SER A 240 13.16 -5.05 -5.34
C SER A 240 13.42 -3.67 -5.89
N ILE A 241 13.67 -2.73 -4.96
CA ILE A 241 13.97 -1.33 -5.28
C ILE A 241 15.33 -1.23 -5.94
N PRO A 242 15.44 -0.62 -7.14
CA PRO A 242 16.71 -0.42 -7.81
C PRO A 242 17.77 0.21 -6.91
N PHE A 243 19.00 -0.27 -7.00
CA PHE A 243 20.18 0.16 -6.24
C PHE A 243 20.16 -0.18 -4.73
N ALA A 244 18.98 -0.39 -4.13
CA ALA A 244 18.86 -0.78 -2.72
C ALA A 244 18.75 -2.31 -2.56
N LEU A 245 18.09 -2.99 -3.51
CA LEU A 245 18.01 -4.44 -3.62
C LEU A 245 18.44 -4.88 -5.01
N LYS A 246 18.74 -6.17 -5.15
CA LYS A 246 18.98 -6.83 -6.43
C LYS A 246 17.69 -7.08 -7.17
N ALA A 247 17.73 -7.00 -8.51
CA ALA A 247 16.63 -7.51 -9.33
C ALA A 247 16.41 -9.00 -9.09
N VAL A 248 15.19 -9.44 -9.20
CA VAL A 248 14.87 -10.86 -9.32
C VAL A 248 14.88 -11.22 -10.81
N HIS A 249 15.61 -12.25 -11.18
CA HIS A 249 15.72 -12.62 -12.60
C HIS A 249 14.96 -13.90 -12.90
N ASP A 250 14.43 -13.97 -14.13
CA ASP A 250 13.93 -15.18 -14.75
C ASP A 250 12.89 -15.93 -13.88
N ILE A 251 11.83 -15.21 -13.47
CA ILE A 251 10.76 -15.75 -12.62
C ILE A 251 9.99 -16.83 -13.40
N ALA A 252 9.75 -17.96 -12.76
CA ALA A 252 9.08 -19.10 -13.38
C ALA A 252 7.69 -18.75 -13.94
N GLY A 253 7.44 -19.14 -15.19
CA GLY A 253 6.17 -18.87 -15.89
C GLY A 253 6.04 -17.44 -16.44
N ALA A 254 7.05 -16.60 -16.28
CA ALA A 254 7.08 -15.22 -16.78
C ALA A 254 8.21 -15.01 -17.79
N PRO A 255 8.21 -13.95 -18.60
CA PRO A 255 9.31 -13.63 -19.52
C PRO A 255 10.67 -13.58 -18.82
N SER A 256 11.72 -14.03 -19.51
CA SER A 256 13.08 -13.94 -18.98
C SER A 256 13.51 -12.47 -18.82
N GLY A 257 14.36 -12.18 -17.85
CA GLY A 257 14.89 -10.84 -17.62
C GLY A 257 14.86 -10.42 -16.15
N ALA A 258 15.14 -9.15 -15.90
CA ALA A 258 15.18 -8.55 -14.58
C ALA A 258 13.80 -8.00 -14.19
N TYR A 259 13.35 -8.36 -13.00
CA TYR A 259 12.12 -7.87 -12.38
C TYR A 259 12.46 -6.96 -11.20
N TRP A 260 11.81 -5.82 -11.15
CA TRP A 260 12.03 -4.74 -10.22
C TRP A 260 10.75 -4.37 -9.47
N ASP A 261 10.88 -3.50 -8.47
CA ASP A 261 9.77 -2.98 -7.66
C ASP A 261 8.60 -2.51 -8.53
N GLY A 262 7.42 -3.04 -8.24
CA GLY A 262 6.20 -2.72 -8.97
C GLY A 262 5.81 -1.24 -8.91
N GLY A 263 6.24 -0.55 -7.86
CA GLY A 263 6.01 0.88 -7.72
C GLY A 263 6.76 1.75 -8.74
N ILE A 264 7.70 1.21 -9.51
CA ILE A 264 8.38 1.98 -10.54
C ILE A 264 7.38 2.34 -11.64
N THR A 265 6.62 1.36 -12.10
CA THR A 265 5.54 1.56 -13.07
C THR A 265 4.25 2.06 -12.41
N ASP A 266 3.91 1.55 -11.23
CA ASP A 266 2.61 1.76 -10.58
C ASP A 266 2.77 2.08 -9.08
N TYR A 267 3.30 3.27 -8.77
CA TYR A 267 3.69 3.65 -7.41
C TYR A 267 2.52 3.64 -6.43
N HIS A 268 1.42 4.27 -6.80
CA HIS A 268 0.17 4.27 -6.03
C HIS A 268 -0.98 3.66 -6.82
N LEU A 269 -0.69 2.73 -7.76
CA LEU A 269 -1.73 2.00 -8.48
C LEU A 269 -2.84 2.93 -9.02
N HIS A 270 -2.44 4.03 -9.68
CA HIS A 270 -3.35 4.94 -10.37
C HIS A 270 -3.86 4.28 -11.66
N LEU A 271 -4.69 3.26 -11.50
CA LEU A 271 -5.18 2.38 -12.55
C LEU A 271 -6.62 2.72 -12.91
N ASN A 272 -7.00 2.47 -14.17
CA ASN A 272 -8.38 2.62 -14.61
C ASN A 272 -9.21 1.42 -14.12
N TRP A 273 -9.80 1.56 -12.94
CA TRP A 273 -10.52 0.49 -12.27
C TRP A 273 -11.82 0.14 -12.98
N LYS A 274 -12.08 -1.17 -13.11
CA LYS A 274 -13.30 -1.73 -13.70
C LYS A 274 -14.27 -2.13 -12.59
N ALA A 275 -15.51 -1.69 -12.71
CA ALA A 275 -16.60 -2.35 -12.01
C ALA A 275 -17.03 -3.58 -12.83
N PRO A 276 -17.23 -4.76 -12.23
CA PRO A 276 -17.86 -5.87 -12.93
C PRO A 276 -19.27 -5.45 -13.39
N GLU A 277 -19.60 -5.69 -14.66
CA GLU A 277 -20.92 -5.35 -15.22
C GLU A 277 -22.05 -5.99 -14.40
N GLY A 278 -23.08 -5.21 -14.07
CA GLY A 278 -24.24 -5.68 -13.30
C GLY A 278 -23.94 -6.04 -11.84
N SER A 279 -22.78 -5.67 -11.31
CA SER A 279 -22.35 -5.99 -9.95
C SER A 279 -22.50 -4.81 -9.01
N GLU A 280 -22.98 -5.06 -7.79
CA GLU A 280 -22.96 -4.09 -6.69
C GLU A 280 -21.53 -3.72 -6.25
N ARG A 281 -20.50 -4.52 -6.62
CA ARG A 281 -19.09 -4.35 -6.32
C ARG A 281 -18.44 -3.25 -7.18
N ALA A 282 -18.98 -2.07 -7.13
CA ALA A 282 -18.55 -0.96 -8.00
C ALA A 282 -17.44 -0.11 -7.40
N LEU A 283 -17.09 -0.32 -6.13
CA LEU A 283 -16.19 0.57 -5.40
C LEU A 283 -14.79 -0.02 -5.22
N VAL A 284 -13.82 0.88 -5.25
CA VAL A 284 -12.42 0.62 -4.88
C VAL A 284 -12.17 1.27 -3.54
N LEU A 285 -11.93 0.47 -2.50
CA LEU A 285 -11.55 0.96 -1.17
C LEU A 285 -10.03 1.03 -1.07
N TYR A 286 -9.50 2.21 -0.87
CA TYR A 286 -8.06 2.45 -0.94
C TYR A 286 -7.47 2.99 0.36
N PRO A 287 -7.09 2.13 1.34
CA PRO A 287 -6.26 2.54 2.47
C PRO A 287 -4.91 3.04 1.98
N HIS A 288 -4.64 4.32 2.16
CA HIS A 288 -3.47 5.00 1.62
C HIS A 288 -2.82 5.92 2.65
N PHE A 289 -1.53 6.15 2.54
CA PHE A 289 -0.78 6.99 3.47
C PHE A 289 -0.74 8.48 3.07
N GLN A 290 -1.44 8.89 2.03
CA GLN A 290 -1.61 10.27 1.58
C GLN A 290 -2.80 10.41 0.63
N GLN A 291 -3.32 11.62 0.46
CA GLN A 291 -4.44 11.93 -0.43
C GLN A 291 -4.15 11.65 -1.92
N TYR A 292 -2.97 12.05 -2.40
CA TYR A 292 -2.64 12.02 -3.82
C TYR A 292 -2.21 10.64 -4.29
N VAL A 293 -2.81 10.15 -5.37
CA VAL A 293 -2.50 8.86 -6.01
C VAL A 293 -1.51 9.09 -7.15
N VAL A 294 -0.22 8.97 -6.85
CA VAL A 294 0.88 9.23 -7.80
C VAL A 294 1.04 8.05 -8.76
N PRO A 295 1.03 8.25 -10.09
CA PRO A 295 1.02 7.14 -11.05
C PRO A 295 2.22 6.20 -10.93
N GLY A 296 3.46 6.70 -11.03
CA GLY A 296 4.69 5.91 -10.97
C GLY A 296 5.74 6.52 -10.04
N TRP A 297 6.73 5.73 -9.64
CA TRP A 297 7.81 6.23 -8.78
C TRP A 297 8.59 7.38 -9.44
N LEU A 298 8.77 7.31 -10.76
CA LEU A 298 9.43 8.36 -11.54
C LEU A 298 8.58 9.64 -11.68
N ASP A 299 7.28 9.57 -11.35
CA ASP A 299 6.37 10.72 -11.37
C ASP A 299 6.38 11.53 -10.05
N LYS A 300 7.10 11.08 -9.01
CA LYS A 300 7.09 11.74 -7.68
C LYS A 300 7.50 13.21 -7.71
N ALA A 301 8.39 13.58 -8.60
CA ALA A 301 8.81 14.98 -8.80
C ALA A 301 7.88 15.75 -9.74
N LEU A 302 7.04 15.06 -10.52
CA LEU A 302 6.17 15.64 -11.55
C LEU A 302 4.78 15.95 -10.94
N LYS A 303 4.70 16.99 -10.13
CA LYS A 303 3.51 17.36 -9.34
C LYS A 303 2.23 17.51 -10.16
N TRP A 304 2.34 17.96 -11.42
CA TRP A 304 1.20 18.09 -12.32
C TRP A 304 0.53 16.76 -12.72
N ARG A 305 1.17 15.62 -12.42
CA ARG A 305 0.61 14.26 -12.64
C ARG A 305 -0.06 13.66 -11.40
N HIS A 306 -0.12 14.42 -10.30
CA HIS A 306 -0.69 13.92 -9.05
C HIS A 306 -2.19 14.20 -8.93
N THR A 307 -2.77 14.92 -9.90
CA THR A 307 -4.22 15.18 -9.93
C THR A 307 -4.98 13.87 -10.19
N ALA A 308 -6.10 13.71 -9.50
CA ALA A 308 -7.02 12.62 -9.78
C ALA A 308 -7.55 12.71 -11.22
N THR A 309 -7.74 11.53 -11.82
CA THR A 309 -8.31 11.40 -13.18
C THR A 309 -9.56 10.53 -13.08
N ALA A 310 -10.30 10.39 -14.20
CA ALA A 310 -11.45 9.50 -14.30
C ALA A 310 -11.16 8.03 -13.91
N PHE A 311 -9.89 7.63 -13.88
CA PHE A 311 -9.47 6.32 -13.39
C PHE A 311 -9.83 6.08 -11.92
N LEU A 312 -9.97 7.15 -11.15
CA LEU A 312 -10.28 7.10 -9.72
C LEU A 312 -11.75 7.44 -9.41
N ASP A 313 -12.62 7.54 -10.41
CA ASP A 313 -14.03 7.91 -10.22
C ASP A 313 -14.76 7.03 -9.19
N SER A 314 -14.47 5.74 -9.17
CA SER A 314 -15.08 4.75 -8.26
C SER A 314 -14.25 4.50 -6.99
N THR A 315 -13.22 5.31 -6.73
CA THR A 315 -12.25 5.08 -5.66
C THR A 315 -12.59 5.90 -4.42
N ILE A 316 -12.48 5.25 -3.25
CA ILE A 316 -12.55 5.86 -1.92
C ILE A 316 -11.16 5.77 -1.31
N VAL A 317 -10.47 6.89 -1.15
CA VAL A 317 -9.14 6.96 -0.54
C VAL A 317 -9.29 7.28 0.95
N LEU A 318 -8.83 6.36 1.79
CA LEU A 318 -8.71 6.53 3.24
C LEU A 318 -7.30 7.02 3.54
N ALA A 319 -7.12 8.31 3.83
CA ALA A 319 -5.81 8.92 3.99
C ALA A 319 -5.67 9.66 5.33
N PRO A 320 -4.47 9.68 5.93
CA PRO A 320 -4.26 10.47 7.14
C PRO A 320 -4.41 11.97 6.86
N ASN A 321 -5.03 12.69 7.79
CA ASN A 321 -5.06 14.14 7.80
C ASN A 321 -3.63 14.69 7.89
N PRO A 322 -3.19 15.58 6.98
CA PRO A 322 -1.85 16.16 7.01
C PRO A 322 -1.50 16.88 8.32
N GLU A 323 -2.47 17.50 9.00
CA GLU A 323 -2.24 18.16 10.29
C GLU A 323 -2.01 17.12 11.41
N TRP A 324 -2.77 16.03 11.39
CA TRP A 324 -2.53 14.91 12.29
C TRP A 324 -1.15 14.27 12.05
N VAL A 325 -0.70 14.13 10.81
CA VAL A 325 0.65 13.63 10.52
C VAL A 325 1.74 14.46 11.19
N LYS A 326 1.55 15.78 11.33
CA LYS A 326 2.51 16.66 12.02
C LYS A 326 2.61 16.36 13.53
N THR A 327 1.61 15.69 14.12
CA THR A 327 1.64 15.30 15.55
C THR A 327 2.40 14.01 15.80
N LEU A 328 2.68 13.23 14.72
CA LEU A 328 3.46 12.00 14.82
C LEU A 328 4.92 12.28 15.22
N PRO A 329 5.65 11.29 15.74
CA PRO A 329 7.07 11.44 15.98
C PRO A 329 7.81 11.98 14.75
N ASN A 330 8.71 12.94 14.95
CA ASN A 330 9.43 13.68 13.91
C ASN A 330 8.53 14.52 12.98
N GLY A 331 7.24 14.72 13.30
CA GLY A 331 6.30 15.49 12.48
C GLY A 331 6.02 14.90 11.11
N LYS A 332 6.22 13.59 10.93
CA LYS A 332 6.10 12.92 9.62
C LYS A 332 5.76 11.45 9.75
N LEU A 333 5.35 10.85 8.64
CA LEU A 333 5.23 9.39 8.52
C LEU A 333 6.61 8.71 8.60
N PRO A 334 6.71 7.46 9.11
CA PRO A 334 7.89 6.63 8.91
C PRO A 334 8.31 6.61 7.43
N ASP A 335 9.60 6.79 7.15
CA ASP A 335 10.09 6.77 5.77
C ASP A 335 11.51 6.17 5.65
N ARG A 336 11.99 6.02 4.40
CA ARG A 336 13.31 5.44 4.13
C ARG A 336 14.47 6.30 4.65
N LYS A 337 14.28 7.60 4.86
CA LYS A 337 15.33 8.47 5.42
C LYS A 337 15.63 8.08 6.87
N ASP A 338 14.67 7.47 7.57
CA ASP A 338 14.87 7.03 8.94
C ASP A 338 15.94 5.93 9.05
N PHE A 339 16.14 5.09 8.02
CA PHE A 339 17.27 4.15 7.99
C PHE A 339 18.63 4.86 8.00
N ILE A 340 18.71 6.07 7.44
CA ILE A 340 19.93 6.90 7.45
C ILE A 340 20.00 7.70 8.74
N THR A 341 18.89 8.31 9.17
CA THR A 341 18.82 9.16 10.38
C THR A 341 19.16 8.37 11.63
N TYR A 342 18.70 7.12 11.71
CA TYR A 342 18.90 6.20 12.83
C TYR A 342 19.91 5.09 12.52
N ASP A 343 20.88 5.31 11.64
CA ASP A 343 21.80 4.31 11.11
C ASP A 343 22.36 3.35 12.20
N ARG A 344 22.85 3.92 13.33
CA ARG A 344 23.37 3.16 14.47
C ARG A 344 22.44 3.12 15.68
N ASP A 345 21.26 3.71 15.59
CA ASP A 345 20.28 3.77 16.67
C ASP A 345 19.01 3.02 16.27
N LEU A 346 19.13 1.71 16.15
CA LEU A 346 17.98 0.83 15.89
C LEU A 346 16.88 1.02 16.94
N ALA A 347 17.24 1.14 18.22
CA ALA A 347 16.28 1.29 19.32
C ALA A 347 15.47 2.58 19.17
N GLY A 348 16.12 3.70 18.81
CA GLY A 348 15.45 4.97 18.51
C GLY A 348 14.49 4.86 17.34
N ARG A 349 14.90 4.22 16.23
CA ARG A 349 14.02 3.99 15.08
C ARG A 349 12.81 3.14 15.45
N VAL A 350 13.01 2.02 16.13
CA VAL A 350 11.96 1.12 16.61
C VAL A 350 10.98 1.87 17.51
N LYS A 351 11.46 2.69 18.44
CA LYS A 351 10.63 3.51 19.33
C LYS A 351 9.74 4.48 18.52
N VAL A 352 10.32 5.20 17.58
CA VAL A 352 9.62 6.19 16.75
C VAL A 352 8.57 5.53 15.85
N TRP A 353 8.92 4.42 15.20
CA TRP A 353 8.01 3.73 14.31
C TRP A 353 6.87 3.04 15.06
N ASN A 354 7.15 2.41 16.22
CA ASN A 354 6.11 1.87 17.09
C ASN A 354 5.14 2.96 17.58
N ALA A 355 5.65 4.14 17.93
CA ALA A 355 4.80 5.24 18.36
C ALA A 355 3.89 5.74 17.21
N ALA A 356 4.41 5.84 15.97
CA ALA A 356 3.61 6.20 14.80
C ALA A 356 2.55 5.13 14.48
N ALA A 357 2.93 3.83 14.49
CA ALA A 357 1.99 2.72 14.28
C ALA A 357 0.92 2.67 15.36
N LYS A 358 1.28 2.89 16.64
CA LYS A 358 0.29 2.96 17.73
C LYS A 358 -0.68 4.15 17.57
N ALA A 359 -0.18 5.32 17.21
CA ALA A 359 -1.02 6.50 16.98
C ALA A 359 -2.00 6.28 15.83
N SER A 360 -1.61 5.51 14.81
CA SER A 360 -2.48 5.24 13.65
C SER A 360 -3.67 4.31 13.94
N GLN A 361 -3.81 3.78 15.18
CA GLN A 361 -5.04 3.14 15.62
C GLN A 361 -6.25 4.08 15.46
N GLN A 362 -6.05 5.39 15.68
CA GLN A 362 -7.09 6.39 15.47
C GLN A 362 -7.67 6.39 14.05
N LEU A 363 -6.87 6.04 13.02
CA LEU A 363 -7.40 5.93 11.64
C LEU A 363 -8.41 4.77 11.50
N ALA A 364 -8.16 3.66 12.19
CA ALA A 364 -9.06 2.51 12.19
C ALA A 364 -10.33 2.81 12.99
N ASP A 365 -10.18 3.42 14.16
CA ASP A 365 -11.30 3.77 15.04
C ASP A 365 -12.25 4.75 14.33
N GLU A 366 -11.71 5.81 13.72
CA GLU A 366 -12.50 6.81 12.98
C GLU A 366 -13.16 6.22 11.73
N PHE A 367 -12.50 5.28 11.03
CA PHE A 367 -13.13 4.59 9.90
C PHE A 367 -14.25 3.66 10.38
N GLY A 368 -14.06 2.93 11.48
CA GLY A 368 -15.08 2.09 12.10
C GLY A 368 -16.33 2.90 12.47
N GLU A 369 -16.16 4.02 13.18
CA GLU A 369 -17.26 4.93 13.50
C GLU A 369 -17.95 5.50 12.26
N TRP A 370 -17.17 5.83 11.22
CA TRP A 370 -17.72 6.40 10.00
C TRP A 370 -18.56 5.40 9.20
N VAL A 371 -18.15 4.13 9.09
CA VAL A 371 -18.93 3.11 8.35
C VAL A 371 -20.20 2.70 9.08
N GLU A 372 -20.24 2.80 10.41
CA GLU A 372 -21.46 2.60 11.20
C GLU A 372 -22.47 3.73 11.00
N ARG A 373 -21.97 4.96 10.88
CA ARG A 373 -22.78 6.17 10.71
C ARG A 373 -22.17 7.09 9.66
N VAL A 374 -22.45 6.80 8.39
CA VAL A 374 -21.92 7.59 7.26
C VAL A 374 -22.30 9.08 7.41
N ARG A 375 -21.28 9.92 7.53
CA ARG A 375 -21.38 11.38 7.58
C ARG A 375 -20.92 11.94 6.23
N LEU A 376 -21.88 12.37 5.41
CA LEU A 376 -21.62 12.86 4.04
C LEU A 376 -20.85 14.18 4.01
N ASP A 377 -20.97 14.99 5.04
CA ASP A 377 -20.28 16.27 5.21
C ASP A 377 -18.78 16.12 5.51
N GLU A 378 -18.34 14.93 5.95
CA GLU A 378 -16.94 14.60 6.14
C GLU A 378 -16.26 14.09 4.85
N LEU A 379 -17.05 13.74 3.82
CA LEU A 379 -16.50 13.29 2.53
C LEU A 379 -15.88 14.44 1.76
N ARG A 380 -14.68 14.20 1.27
CA ARG A 380 -13.92 15.12 0.43
C ARG A 380 -13.92 14.62 -1.01
N VAL A 381 -13.91 15.53 -1.96
CA VAL A 381 -13.73 15.17 -3.37
C VAL A 381 -12.27 14.79 -3.61
N LEU A 382 -12.06 13.70 -4.35
CA LEU A 382 -10.74 13.20 -4.72
C LEU A 382 -10.12 14.04 -5.86
#